data_00573183e6e2d95570f905fb3fe2c998
#
_entry.id   00573183e6e2d95570f905fb3fe2c998
#
_cell.length_a   1.000
_cell.length_b   1.000
_cell.length_c   1.000
_cell.angle_alpha   90.00
_cell.angle_beta   90.00
_cell.angle_gamma   90.00
#
_symmetry.space_group_name_H-M   'P 1'
#
loop_
_entity.id
_entity.type
_entity.pdbx_description
1 polymer ?
#
loop_
_entity_poly.entity_id
_entity_poly.type
_entity_poly.pdbx_seq_one_letter_code
_entity_poly.pdbx_strand_id
1 'polypeptide(L)'
;MTREPLRKDIRTAAGFGEPARVGRLKKARRAVANFAAKNRGLAASPGFWRILPRLLLGRILPTPLKRGGPILFVATHHKVMTTYFHAVLRLLAFGLRIGFDKVNIEAPAKGTRLFLSMQGKIDLAALGRYRGVHLMRDPRDMIVSSYHYHKWTHEAWAHRPDKNGLSYQQKLNKADKRKGLFMEIEHFVFVYRQALEGWNMADPDMLEVSYEALMGPQKCEIYARIFTHLGFSGRGLALATDLMTLFEAESRSGARTGAAGTKSHIGSHIRSGRSGQWQDELEPDHIAYIEQELGPVLRKFGY
;
A
#
# COMPACT_ATOMS: atom_id res chain seq x y z
N MET A 1 -39.59 -71.61 20.34
CA MET A 1 -38.15 -71.42 20.29
C MET A 1 -37.85 -70.45 19.15
N THR A 2 -37.86 -69.18 19.38
CA THR A 2 -37.70 -68.10 18.46
C THR A 2 -36.27 -67.60 18.45
N ARG A 3 -35.59 -67.67 17.29
CA ARG A 3 -34.24 -67.10 17.10
C ARG A 3 -34.39 -65.65 16.73
N GLU A 4 -33.98 -64.78 17.57
CA GLU A 4 -33.82 -63.36 17.33
C GLU A 4 -32.46 -63.10 16.60
N PRO A 5 -32.37 -62.22 15.59
CA PRO A 5 -31.16 -61.99 14.83
C PRO A 5 -30.30 -60.92 15.48
N LEU A 6 -29.05 -61.28 15.77
CA LEU A 6 -27.95 -60.36 16.09
C LEU A 6 -27.63 -59.48 14.87
N ARG A 7 -28.26 -58.31 14.74
CA ARG A 7 -27.88 -57.24 13.81
C ARG A 7 -28.10 -55.88 14.45
N LYS A 8 -27.31 -55.55 15.41
CA LYS A 8 -27.06 -54.14 15.85
C LYS A 8 -25.69 -54.17 16.51
N ASP A 9 -24.81 -53.30 16.01
CA ASP A 9 -23.58 -52.79 16.59
C ASP A 9 -22.31 -52.91 15.75
N ILE A 10 -22.41 -52.58 14.44
CA ILE A 10 -21.21 -52.24 13.61
C ILE A 10 -21.40 -50.89 12.95
N ARG A 11 -21.89 -49.89 13.66
CA ARG A 11 -22.00 -48.51 13.11
C ARG A 11 -21.57 -47.39 14.08
N THR A 12 -20.73 -47.66 15.06
CA THR A 12 -20.27 -46.63 16.00
C THR A 12 -18.79 -46.72 16.37
N ALA A 13 -17.93 -47.13 15.45
CA ALA A 13 -16.49 -47.08 15.65
C ALA A 13 -15.73 -46.69 14.38
N ALA A 14 -16.08 -45.60 13.74
CA ALA A 14 -15.24 -44.95 12.73
C ALA A 14 -15.53 -43.46 12.71
N GLY A 15 -15.40 -42.81 13.86
CA GLY A 15 -15.14 -41.38 13.92
C GLY A 15 -13.74 -41.07 13.43
N PHE A 16 -13.46 -41.34 12.14
CA PHE A 16 -12.31 -40.72 11.47
C PHE A 16 -12.63 -39.24 11.32
N GLY A 17 -12.30 -38.49 12.36
CA GLY A 17 -12.25 -37.03 12.22
C GLY A 17 -11.42 -36.70 11.00
N GLU A 18 -11.97 -35.87 10.11
CA GLU A 18 -11.21 -35.40 8.95
C GLU A 18 -9.80 -35.02 9.42
N PRO A 19 -8.72 -35.52 8.79
CA PRO A 19 -7.38 -35.21 9.25
C PRO A 19 -7.23 -33.70 9.34
N ALA A 20 -6.70 -33.19 10.43
CA ALA A 20 -6.60 -31.75 10.75
C ALA A 20 -6.00 -30.89 9.62
N ARG A 21 -5.33 -31.52 8.67
CA ARG A 21 -4.77 -30.94 7.45
C ARG A 21 -5.85 -30.65 6.40
N VAL A 22 -6.84 -31.53 6.24
CA VAL A 22 -7.96 -31.37 5.29
C VAL A 22 -8.88 -30.23 5.75
N GLY A 23 -9.19 -30.17 7.04
CA GLY A 23 -9.97 -29.08 7.62
C GLY A 23 -9.29 -27.70 7.47
N ARG A 24 -7.97 -27.64 7.62
CA ARG A 24 -7.20 -26.40 7.39
C ARG A 24 -7.25 -25.94 5.94
N LEU A 25 -7.14 -26.84 4.98
CA LEU A 25 -7.23 -26.52 3.56
C LEU A 25 -8.63 -26.00 3.17
N LYS A 26 -9.70 -26.68 3.62
CA LYS A 26 -11.08 -26.23 3.41
C LYS A 26 -11.30 -24.81 3.96
N LYS A 27 -10.82 -24.56 5.18
CA LYS A 27 -10.89 -23.23 5.82
C LYS A 27 -10.10 -22.16 5.04
N ALA A 28 -8.91 -22.52 4.54
CA ALA A 28 -8.10 -21.62 3.73
C ALA A 28 -8.79 -21.28 2.39
N ARG A 29 -9.31 -22.28 1.68
CA ARG A 29 -10.07 -22.10 0.42
C ARG A 29 -11.28 -21.20 0.62
N ARG A 30 -12.08 -21.42 1.67
CA ARG A 30 -13.24 -20.58 2.01
C ARG A 30 -12.83 -19.14 2.29
N ALA A 31 -11.74 -18.93 3.02
CA ALA A 31 -11.23 -17.59 3.31
C ALA A 31 -10.79 -16.86 2.03
N VAL A 32 -10.10 -17.54 1.12
CA VAL A 32 -9.69 -16.96 -0.17
C VAL A 32 -10.89 -16.65 -1.05
N ALA A 33 -11.89 -17.53 -1.13
CA ALA A 33 -13.13 -17.27 -1.88
C ALA A 33 -13.86 -16.05 -1.33
N ASN A 34 -14.00 -15.93 -0.02
CA ASN A 34 -14.60 -14.76 0.63
C ASN A 34 -13.80 -13.47 0.37
N PHE A 35 -12.48 -13.56 0.40
CA PHE A 35 -11.62 -12.42 0.08
C PHE A 35 -11.78 -11.99 -1.38
N ALA A 36 -11.76 -12.93 -2.33
CA ALA A 36 -11.97 -12.69 -3.75
C ALA A 36 -13.35 -12.07 -4.04
N ALA A 37 -14.40 -12.57 -3.40
CA ALA A 37 -15.75 -12.03 -3.54
C ALA A 37 -15.85 -10.56 -3.08
N LYS A 38 -15.12 -10.20 -1.99
CA LYS A 38 -15.05 -8.82 -1.50
C LYS A 38 -14.11 -7.93 -2.32
N ASN A 39 -13.25 -8.49 -3.15
CA ASN A 39 -12.23 -7.79 -3.95
C ASN A 39 -12.29 -8.22 -5.40
N ARG A 40 -13.47 -8.12 -6.03
CA ARG A 40 -13.74 -8.63 -7.38
C ARG A 40 -12.76 -8.12 -8.44
N GLY A 41 -12.41 -6.83 -8.39
CA GLY A 41 -11.45 -6.25 -9.34
C GLY A 41 -10.06 -6.91 -9.27
N LEU A 42 -9.60 -7.24 -8.06
CA LEU A 42 -8.34 -7.95 -7.86
C LEU A 42 -8.44 -9.42 -8.32
N ALA A 43 -9.55 -10.09 -8.01
CA ALA A 43 -9.78 -11.48 -8.40
C ALA A 43 -9.98 -11.66 -9.92
N ALA A 44 -10.34 -10.59 -10.64
CA ALA A 44 -10.40 -10.60 -12.10
C ALA A 44 -9.03 -10.56 -12.77
N SER A 45 -7.97 -10.24 -12.01
CA SER A 45 -6.61 -10.15 -12.52
C SER A 45 -5.99 -11.55 -12.72
N PRO A 46 -5.36 -11.85 -13.85
CA PRO A 46 -4.62 -13.10 -14.05
C PRO A 46 -3.51 -13.32 -13.01
N GLY A 47 -2.91 -12.25 -12.54
CA GLY A 47 -1.87 -12.28 -11.52
C GLY A 47 -2.36 -12.81 -10.18
N PHE A 48 -3.60 -12.50 -9.76
CA PHE A 48 -4.19 -13.06 -8.55
C PHE A 48 -4.21 -14.59 -8.57
N TRP A 49 -4.56 -15.20 -9.70
CA TRP A 49 -4.58 -16.65 -9.84
C TRP A 49 -3.19 -17.29 -9.82
N ARG A 50 -2.18 -16.58 -10.33
CA ARG A 50 -0.78 -17.04 -10.23
C ARG A 50 -0.27 -17.09 -8.79
N ILE A 51 -0.68 -16.16 -7.95
CA ILE A 51 -0.26 -16.09 -6.55
C ILE A 51 -1.15 -16.92 -5.62
N LEU A 52 -2.30 -17.37 -6.07
CA LEU A 52 -3.28 -18.13 -5.28
C LEU A 52 -2.68 -19.34 -4.54
N PRO A 53 -1.82 -20.18 -5.14
CA PRO A 53 -1.22 -21.31 -4.42
C PRO A 53 -0.40 -20.85 -3.20
N ARG A 54 0.35 -19.74 -3.31
CA ARG A 54 1.14 -19.19 -2.21
C ARG A 54 0.27 -18.56 -1.12
N LEU A 55 -0.83 -17.91 -1.49
CA LEU A 55 -1.82 -17.40 -0.54
C LEU A 55 -2.45 -18.55 0.26
N LEU A 56 -2.85 -19.63 -0.40
CA LEU A 56 -3.40 -20.82 0.24
C LEU A 56 -2.38 -21.46 1.18
N LEU A 57 -1.15 -21.65 0.72
CA LEU A 57 -0.06 -22.21 1.51
C LEU A 57 0.22 -21.35 2.75
N GLY A 58 0.28 -20.05 2.60
CA GLY A 58 0.49 -19.11 3.71
C GLY A 58 -0.63 -19.18 4.75
N ARG A 59 -1.86 -19.46 4.34
CA ARG A 59 -3.00 -19.61 5.27
C ARG A 59 -3.05 -20.96 5.99
N ILE A 60 -2.43 -21.98 5.46
CA ILE A 60 -2.38 -23.33 6.07
C ILE A 60 -1.21 -23.43 7.06
N LEU A 61 -0.07 -22.85 6.70
CA LEU A 61 1.14 -22.90 7.49
C LEU A 61 1.13 -21.85 8.62
N PRO A 62 1.91 -22.02 9.69
CA PRO A 62 2.10 -20.98 10.71
C PRO A 62 2.62 -19.68 10.11
N THR A 63 2.27 -18.55 10.70
CA THR A 63 2.85 -17.26 10.26
C THR A 63 4.38 -17.27 10.42
N PRO A 64 5.13 -16.70 9.45
CA PRO A 64 6.60 -16.61 9.54
C PRO A 64 7.08 -15.58 10.57
N LEU A 65 6.20 -14.68 11.01
CA LEU A 65 6.56 -13.65 11.98
C LEU A 65 6.52 -14.18 13.41
N LYS A 66 7.52 -13.84 14.20
CA LYS A 66 7.56 -14.21 15.63
C LYS A 66 6.42 -13.52 16.40
N ARG A 67 5.76 -14.25 17.31
CA ARG A 67 4.81 -13.65 18.25
C ARG A 67 5.52 -12.62 19.13
N GLY A 68 4.84 -11.51 19.46
CA GLY A 68 5.42 -10.45 20.29
C GLY A 68 6.60 -9.69 19.66
N GLY A 69 6.88 -9.89 18.37
CA GLY A 69 7.89 -9.09 17.66
C GLY A 69 7.42 -7.64 17.39
N PRO A 70 8.24 -6.80 16.73
CA PRO A 70 7.95 -5.38 16.51
C PRO A 70 6.70 -5.16 15.65
N ILE A 71 6.03 -4.03 15.79
CA ILE A 71 5.03 -3.54 14.84
C ILE A 71 5.75 -3.21 13.53
N LEU A 72 5.15 -3.59 12.41
CA LEU A 72 5.71 -3.40 11.08
C LEU A 72 4.88 -2.38 10.32
N PHE A 73 5.52 -1.47 9.59
CA PHE A 73 4.77 -0.53 8.78
C PHE A 73 5.52 -0.03 7.55
N VAL A 74 4.75 0.50 6.62
CA VAL A 74 5.24 1.30 5.51
C VAL A 74 4.59 2.68 5.61
N ALA A 75 5.42 3.71 5.72
CA ALA A 75 5.01 5.10 5.68
C ALA A 75 5.13 5.62 4.25
N THR A 76 4.02 6.10 3.71
CA THR A 76 3.97 6.71 2.39
C THR A 76 3.46 8.15 2.51
N HIS A 77 3.60 8.90 1.43
CA HIS A 77 2.98 10.21 1.29
C HIS A 77 2.00 10.20 0.11
N HIS A 78 1.20 11.25 -0.01
CA HIS A 78 0.34 11.42 -1.17
C HIS A 78 1.17 11.37 -2.47
N LYS A 79 0.70 10.59 -3.45
CA LYS A 79 1.38 10.35 -4.75
C LYS A 79 2.71 9.59 -4.67
N VAL A 80 2.95 8.87 -3.55
CA VAL A 80 4.12 8.00 -3.35
C VAL A 80 3.67 6.55 -3.16
N MET A 81 3.11 5.95 -4.20
CA MET A 81 2.72 4.52 -4.27
C MET A 81 1.77 4.02 -3.16
N THR A 82 1.03 4.89 -2.47
CA THR A 82 0.16 4.52 -1.34
C THR A 82 -0.85 3.43 -1.72
N THR A 83 -1.55 3.59 -2.86
CA THR A 83 -2.54 2.60 -3.35
C THR A 83 -1.89 1.26 -3.69
N TYR A 84 -0.70 1.30 -4.25
CA TYR A 84 0.09 0.12 -4.60
C TYR A 84 0.52 -0.66 -3.36
N PHE A 85 1.18 0.00 -2.40
CA PHE A 85 1.57 -0.65 -1.14
C PHE A 85 0.37 -1.12 -0.32
N HIS A 86 -0.74 -0.39 -0.34
CA HIS A 86 -1.98 -0.85 0.29
C HIS A 86 -2.43 -2.22 -0.24
N ALA A 87 -2.44 -2.40 -1.55
CA ALA A 87 -2.84 -3.66 -2.17
C ALA A 87 -1.86 -4.81 -1.82
N VAL A 88 -0.55 -4.54 -1.93
CA VAL A 88 0.51 -5.51 -1.58
C VAL A 88 0.42 -5.94 -0.11
N LEU A 89 0.45 -4.97 0.81
CA LEU A 89 0.48 -5.25 2.25
C LEU A 89 -0.79 -5.92 2.73
N ARG A 90 -1.95 -5.53 2.20
CA ARG A 90 -3.23 -6.15 2.51
C ARG A 90 -3.29 -7.62 2.09
N LEU A 91 -2.80 -7.95 0.89
CA LEU A 91 -2.73 -9.34 0.42
C LEU A 91 -1.68 -10.16 1.17
N LEU A 92 -0.53 -9.57 1.43
CA LEU A 92 0.52 -10.19 2.24
C LEU A 92 -0.01 -10.55 3.63
N ALA A 93 -0.63 -9.58 4.30
CA ALA A 93 -1.21 -9.79 5.62
C ALA A 93 -2.33 -10.85 5.60
N PHE A 94 -3.20 -10.81 4.59
CA PHE A 94 -4.22 -11.84 4.39
C PHE A 94 -3.61 -13.22 4.21
N GLY A 95 -2.61 -13.37 3.32
CA GLY A 95 -1.94 -14.65 3.05
C GLY A 95 -1.22 -15.20 4.27
N LEU A 96 -0.57 -14.38 5.07
CA LEU A 96 0.19 -14.78 6.24
C LEU A 96 -0.62 -14.77 7.55
N ARG A 97 -1.90 -14.41 7.53
CA ARG A 97 -2.82 -14.33 8.69
C ARG A 97 -2.31 -13.40 9.79
N ILE A 98 -1.81 -12.24 9.40
CA ILE A 98 -1.39 -11.18 10.34
C ILE A 98 -2.39 -10.03 10.30
N GLY A 99 -2.57 -9.34 11.43
CA GLY A 99 -3.44 -8.16 11.51
C GLY A 99 -2.89 -7.04 10.63
N PHE A 100 -3.76 -6.45 9.82
CA PHE A 100 -3.42 -5.33 8.92
C PHE A 100 -4.36 -4.16 9.12
N ASP A 101 -3.80 -2.97 9.10
CA ASP A 101 -4.53 -1.72 9.13
C ASP A 101 -4.00 -0.71 8.10
N LYS A 102 -4.83 0.25 7.74
CA LYS A 102 -4.47 1.39 6.91
C LYS A 102 -4.86 2.65 7.65
N VAL A 103 -3.88 3.41 8.09
CA VAL A 103 -4.06 4.59 8.92
C VAL A 103 -3.67 5.86 8.17
N ASN A 104 -4.29 6.96 8.53
CA ASN A 104 -3.94 8.29 8.02
C ASN A 104 -2.98 8.99 9.00
N ILE A 105 -3.49 9.38 10.14
CA ILE A 105 -2.75 10.01 11.24
C ILE A 105 -3.02 9.33 12.59
N GLU A 106 -3.97 8.40 12.63
CA GLU A 106 -4.39 7.68 13.84
C GLU A 106 -3.39 6.56 14.15
N ALA A 107 -3.39 6.13 15.42
CA ALA A 107 -2.69 4.91 15.79
C ALA A 107 -3.37 3.68 15.17
N PRO A 108 -2.60 2.63 14.82
CA PRO A 108 -3.19 1.41 14.27
C PRO A 108 -4.07 0.71 15.32
N ALA A 109 -5.13 0.05 14.87
CA ALA A 109 -6.07 -0.66 15.73
C ALA A 109 -5.35 -1.75 16.56
N LYS A 110 -5.88 -2.02 17.76
CA LYS A 110 -5.34 -3.07 18.65
C LYS A 110 -5.25 -4.42 17.94
N GLY A 111 -4.10 -5.06 18.02
CA GLY A 111 -3.83 -6.36 17.37
C GLY A 111 -3.30 -6.24 15.94
N THR A 112 -3.14 -5.02 15.42
CA THR A 112 -2.43 -4.77 14.16
C THR A 112 -0.97 -5.17 14.30
N ARG A 113 -0.48 -5.89 13.31
CA ARG A 113 0.91 -6.32 13.22
C ARG A 113 1.67 -5.64 12.08
N LEU A 114 0.95 -5.31 11.03
CA LEU A 114 1.44 -4.64 9.84
C LEU A 114 0.46 -3.52 9.48
N PHE A 115 0.95 -2.31 9.23
CA PHE A 115 0.08 -1.25 8.76
C PHE A 115 0.72 -0.39 7.66
N LEU A 116 -0.12 0.33 6.95
CA LEU A 116 0.26 1.37 6.01
C LEU A 116 -0.15 2.73 6.56
N SER A 117 0.82 3.64 6.75
CA SER A 117 0.55 5.05 6.98
C SER A 117 0.49 5.79 5.64
N MET A 118 -0.60 6.54 5.43
CA MET A 118 -0.84 7.18 4.14
C MET A 118 -0.22 8.58 4.01
N GLN A 119 0.20 9.18 5.11
CA GLN A 119 0.75 10.54 5.13
C GLN A 119 2.10 10.67 5.86
N GLY A 120 2.70 9.55 6.25
CA GLY A 120 3.97 9.55 6.99
C GLY A 120 3.88 10.19 8.37
N LYS A 121 2.70 10.58 8.84
CA LYS A 121 2.48 11.16 10.17
C LYS A 121 2.23 10.03 11.17
N ILE A 122 3.27 9.63 11.90
CA ILE A 122 3.23 8.51 12.84
C ILE A 122 3.84 8.96 14.15
N ASP A 123 3.15 8.72 15.25
CA ASP A 123 3.74 8.80 16.58
C ASP A 123 4.55 7.53 16.86
N LEU A 124 5.83 7.56 16.51
CA LEU A 124 6.74 6.42 16.67
C LEU A 124 6.93 6.05 18.16
N ALA A 125 6.88 7.01 19.05
CA ALA A 125 7.03 6.77 20.49
C ALA A 125 5.87 5.92 21.04
N ALA A 126 4.66 6.14 20.52
CA ALA A 126 3.49 5.36 20.91
C ALA A 126 3.49 3.90 20.39
N LEU A 127 4.29 3.58 19.37
CA LEU A 127 4.36 2.22 18.80
C LEU A 127 5.17 1.24 19.65
N GLY A 128 6.07 1.70 20.51
CA GLY A 128 7.03 0.87 21.22
C GLY A 128 8.08 0.29 20.26
N ARG A 129 8.20 -1.05 20.19
CA ARG A 129 9.13 -1.69 19.25
C ARG A 129 8.53 -1.77 17.85
N TYR A 130 9.21 -1.22 16.87
CA TYR A 130 8.77 -1.23 15.47
C TYR A 130 9.91 -1.54 14.49
N ARG A 131 9.54 -1.78 13.24
CA ARG A 131 10.36 -1.68 12.04
C ARG A 131 9.54 -1.03 10.95
N GLY A 132 10.04 0.06 10.42
CA GLY A 132 9.35 0.86 9.43
C GLY A 132 10.11 0.98 8.12
N VAL A 133 9.38 1.24 7.07
CA VAL A 133 9.92 1.66 5.77
C VAL A 133 9.27 2.99 5.44
N HIS A 134 10.08 3.98 5.14
CA HIS A 134 9.61 5.28 4.69
C HIS A 134 9.85 5.42 3.19
N LEU A 135 8.79 5.75 2.48
CA LEU A 135 8.85 5.98 1.04
C LEU A 135 8.76 7.46 0.75
N MET A 136 9.81 8.00 0.17
CA MET A 136 9.87 9.39 -0.27
C MET A 136 9.96 9.47 -1.79
N ARG A 137 9.51 10.56 -2.35
CA ARG A 137 9.63 10.92 -3.75
C ARG A 137 10.03 12.38 -3.84
N ASP A 138 10.69 12.77 -4.95
CA ASP A 138 10.98 14.17 -5.22
C ASP A 138 9.73 15.04 -4.95
N PRO A 139 9.75 15.96 -3.98
CA PRO A 139 8.62 16.84 -3.67
C PRO A 139 8.08 17.60 -4.88
N ARG A 140 8.94 17.97 -5.83
CA ARG A 140 8.56 18.66 -7.07
C ARG A 140 7.68 17.75 -7.94
N ASP A 141 8.02 16.47 -8.04
CA ASP A 141 7.21 15.46 -8.74
C ASP A 141 5.90 15.14 -8.00
N MET A 142 5.93 15.17 -6.66
CA MET A 142 4.72 14.99 -5.86
C MET A 142 3.73 16.13 -6.10
N ILE A 143 4.20 17.37 -6.12
CA ILE A 143 3.41 18.57 -6.40
C ILE A 143 2.76 18.47 -7.80
N VAL A 144 3.55 18.21 -8.83
CA VAL A 144 3.04 18.06 -10.20
C VAL A 144 2.01 16.92 -10.28
N SER A 145 2.30 15.79 -9.67
CA SER A 145 1.39 14.64 -9.64
C SER A 145 0.09 14.95 -8.89
N SER A 146 0.15 15.73 -7.81
CA SER A 146 -0.99 16.16 -7.03
C SER A 146 -1.85 17.18 -7.79
N TYR A 147 -1.23 18.14 -8.47
CA TYR A 147 -1.94 19.10 -9.34
C TYR A 147 -2.87 18.41 -10.33
N HIS A 148 -2.34 17.44 -11.07
CA HIS A 148 -3.16 16.72 -12.03
C HIS A 148 -4.24 15.85 -11.35
N TYR A 149 -3.96 15.27 -10.19
CA TYR A 149 -4.90 14.44 -9.45
C TYR A 149 -6.02 15.26 -8.81
N HIS A 150 -5.71 16.37 -8.17
CA HIS A 150 -6.70 17.17 -7.45
C HIS A 150 -7.71 17.84 -8.39
N LYS A 151 -7.42 17.98 -9.68
CA LYS A 151 -8.37 18.46 -10.69
C LYS A 151 -9.57 17.54 -10.91
N TRP A 152 -9.46 16.25 -10.56
CA TRP A 152 -10.52 15.26 -10.76
C TRP A 152 -10.77 14.33 -9.56
N THR A 153 -10.05 14.52 -8.46
CA THR A 153 -10.21 13.68 -7.26
C THR A 153 -11.64 13.71 -6.72
N HIS A 154 -12.07 12.63 -6.07
CA HIS A 154 -13.32 12.53 -5.33
C HIS A 154 -13.12 12.61 -3.81
N GLU A 155 -11.94 13.02 -3.35
CA GLU A 155 -11.65 13.17 -1.93
C GLU A 155 -12.48 14.30 -1.33
N ALA A 156 -13.19 14.03 -0.22
CA ALA A 156 -14.18 14.93 0.37
C ALA A 156 -13.61 16.32 0.70
N TRP A 157 -12.34 16.40 1.12
CA TRP A 157 -11.70 17.69 1.46
C TRP A 157 -11.59 18.63 0.25
N ALA A 158 -11.32 18.08 -0.95
CA ALA A 158 -11.16 18.87 -2.17
C ALA A 158 -12.49 19.49 -2.64
N HIS A 159 -13.62 18.98 -2.16
CA HIS A 159 -14.96 19.45 -2.50
C HIS A 159 -15.60 20.33 -1.44
N ARG A 160 -14.95 20.57 -0.29
CA ARG A 160 -15.47 21.45 0.76
C ARG A 160 -15.38 22.90 0.31
N PRO A 161 -16.52 23.64 0.31
CA PRO A 161 -16.48 25.06 -0.01
C PRO A 161 -15.74 25.87 1.08
N ASP A 162 -15.00 26.88 0.66
CA ASP A 162 -14.45 27.89 1.55
C ASP A 162 -15.48 29.00 1.84
N LYS A 163 -15.03 30.08 2.51
CA LYS A 163 -15.83 31.26 2.83
C LYS A 163 -16.44 31.98 1.59
N ASN A 164 -15.88 31.74 0.40
CA ASN A 164 -16.35 32.32 -0.87
C ASN A 164 -17.23 31.32 -1.65
N GLY A 165 -17.60 30.20 -1.06
CA GLY A 165 -18.46 29.18 -1.68
C GLY A 165 -17.78 28.29 -2.73
N LEU A 166 -16.45 28.41 -2.91
CA LEU A 166 -15.68 27.61 -3.88
C LEU A 166 -14.85 26.55 -3.18
N SER A 167 -14.91 25.32 -3.66
CA SER A 167 -14.02 24.26 -3.21
C SER A 167 -12.62 24.39 -3.80
N TYR A 168 -11.65 23.71 -3.17
CA TYR A 168 -10.28 23.66 -3.67
C TYR A 168 -10.21 23.21 -5.13
N GLN A 169 -10.90 22.11 -5.45
CA GLN A 169 -10.96 21.57 -6.82
C GLN A 169 -11.58 22.56 -7.82
N GLN A 170 -12.64 23.27 -7.43
CA GLN A 170 -13.26 24.28 -8.29
C GLN A 170 -12.30 25.44 -8.57
N LYS A 171 -11.56 25.91 -7.55
CA LYS A 171 -10.54 26.95 -7.71
C LYS A 171 -9.42 26.48 -8.63
N LEU A 172 -8.92 25.25 -8.42
CA LEU A 172 -7.84 24.66 -9.21
C LEU A 172 -8.25 24.51 -10.70
N ASN A 173 -9.51 24.13 -10.94
CA ASN A 173 -10.03 23.98 -12.30
C ASN A 173 -10.34 25.32 -13.02
N LYS A 174 -10.58 26.40 -12.26
CA LYS A 174 -10.76 27.75 -12.80
C LYS A 174 -9.44 28.48 -13.06
N ALA A 175 -8.36 28.09 -12.37
CA ALA A 175 -7.05 28.66 -12.53
C ALA A 175 -6.38 28.15 -13.83
N ASP A 176 -5.56 29.02 -14.45
CA ASP A 176 -4.61 28.57 -15.46
C ASP A 176 -3.57 27.60 -14.83
N LYS A 177 -2.78 26.96 -15.68
CA LYS A 177 -1.80 25.94 -15.21
C LYS A 177 -0.79 26.54 -14.24
N ARG A 178 -0.24 27.72 -14.57
CA ARG A 178 0.80 28.36 -13.75
C ARG A 178 0.27 28.68 -12.35
N LYS A 179 -0.87 29.36 -12.26
CA LYS A 179 -1.52 29.68 -10.97
C LYS A 179 -1.94 28.43 -10.23
N GLY A 180 -2.46 27.42 -10.92
CA GLY A 180 -2.86 26.15 -10.31
C GLY A 180 -1.68 25.38 -9.70
N LEU A 181 -0.49 25.45 -10.30
CA LEU A 181 0.73 24.87 -9.75
C LEU A 181 1.19 25.61 -8.48
N PHE A 182 1.14 26.94 -8.43
CA PHE A 182 1.40 27.69 -7.19
C PHE A 182 0.44 27.29 -6.08
N MET A 183 -0.86 27.16 -6.35
CA MET A 183 -1.84 26.70 -5.38
C MET A 183 -1.48 25.31 -4.83
N GLU A 184 -0.98 24.42 -5.70
CA GLU A 184 -0.58 23.08 -5.27
C GLU A 184 0.73 23.09 -4.46
N ILE A 185 1.68 23.97 -4.79
CA ILE A 185 2.89 24.17 -3.98
C ILE A 185 2.51 24.63 -2.58
N GLU A 186 1.66 25.66 -2.45
CA GLU A 186 1.19 26.17 -1.16
C GLU A 186 0.47 25.07 -0.35
N HIS A 187 -0.39 24.31 -1.01
CA HIS A 187 -1.08 23.18 -0.38
C HIS A 187 -0.09 22.11 0.12
N PHE A 188 0.90 21.76 -0.69
CA PHE A 188 1.94 20.79 -0.32
C PHE A 188 2.77 21.29 0.88
N VAL A 189 3.21 22.55 0.86
CA VAL A 189 3.94 23.18 1.96
C VAL A 189 3.12 23.13 3.25
N PHE A 190 1.86 23.54 3.18
CA PHE A 190 0.95 23.52 4.33
C PHE A 190 0.78 22.11 4.93
N VAL A 191 0.63 21.09 4.08
CA VAL A 191 0.34 19.73 4.55
C VAL A 191 1.58 18.98 5.01
N TYR A 192 2.72 19.13 4.32
CA TYR A 192 3.85 18.20 4.46
C TYR A 192 5.13 18.80 5.04
N ARG A 193 5.40 20.09 4.87
CA ARG A 193 6.70 20.66 5.25
C ARG A 193 7.12 20.30 6.66
N GLN A 194 6.29 20.58 7.66
CA GLN A 194 6.63 20.32 9.07
C GLN A 194 6.94 18.83 9.34
N ALA A 195 6.16 17.93 8.77
CA ALA A 195 6.36 16.49 8.97
C ALA A 195 7.66 16.00 8.31
N LEU A 196 7.98 16.51 7.12
CA LEU A 196 9.18 16.14 6.39
C LEU A 196 10.44 16.74 7.01
N GLU A 197 10.39 17.98 7.45
CA GLU A 197 11.49 18.62 8.22
C GLU A 197 11.77 17.88 9.52
N GLY A 198 10.72 17.48 10.25
CA GLY A 198 10.85 16.75 11.52
C GLY A 198 11.20 15.27 11.37
N TRP A 199 11.20 14.71 10.17
CA TRP A 199 11.49 13.29 9.97
C TRP A 199 12.91 12.92 10.37
N ASN A 200 13.08 11.85 11.18
CA ASN A 200 14.40 11.39 11.60
C ASN A 200 14.99 10.38 10.60
N MET A 201 15.90 10.83 9.73
CA MET A 201 16.60 9.99 8.75
C MET A 201 17.62 9.02 9.38
N ALA A 202 18.00 9.24 10.65
CA ALA A 202 19.00 8.42 11.34
C ALA A 202 18.38 7.32 12.23
N ASP A 203 17.07 7.10 12.16
CA ASP A 203 16.40 6.07 12.94
C ASP A 203 16.82 4.67 12.43
N PRO A 204 17.51 3.84 13.26
CA PRO A 204 18.02 2.54 12.83
C PRO A 204 16.90 1.50 12.56
N ASP A 205 15.71 1.72 13.08
CA ASP A 205 14.55 0.85 12.84
C ASP A 205 13.73 1.27 11.60
N MET A 206 14.17 2.34 10.91
CA MET A 206 13.59 2.82 9.66
C MET A 206 14.48 2.51 8.46
N LEU A 207 13.88 2.10 7.37
CA LEU A 207 14.52 1.99 6.05
C LEU A 207 13.99 3.08 5.13
N GLU A 208 14.86 3.98 4.72
CA GLU A 208 14.54 5.01 3.73
C GLU A 208 14.62 4.43 2.31
N VAL A 209 13.59 4.68 1.52
CA VAL A 209 13.49 4.21 0.13
C VAL A 209 12.91 5.32 -0.74
N SER A 210 13.60 5.69 -1.81
CA SER A 210 13.07 6.63 -2.77
C SER A 210 12.17 5.95 -3.80
N TYR A 211 11.14 6.67 -4.25
CA TYR A 211 10.28 6.26 -5.36
C TYR A 211 11.08 5.99 -6.63
N GLU A 212 12.08 6.81 -6.88
CA GLU A 212 12.97 6.74 -8.04
C GLU A 212 13.73 5.42 -8.08
N ALA A 213 14.21 4.97 -6.92
CA ALA A 213 14.88 3.67 -6.79
C ALA A 213 13.90 2.51 -7.05
N LEU A 214 12.65 2.62 -6.59
CA LEU A 214 11.59 1.63 -6.88
C LEU A 214 11.20 1.58 -8.35
N MET A 215 11.44 2.64 -9.12
CA MET A 215 11.21 2.69 -10.56
C MET A 215 12.44 2.31 -11.38
N GLY A 216 13.59 2.20 -10.74
CA GLY A 216 14.88 1.90 -11.36
C GLY A 216 15.08 0.42 -11.72
N PRO A 217 16.23 0.10 -12.35
CA PRO A 217 16.54 -1.26 -12.79
C PRO A 217 16.72 -2.26 -11.64
N GLN A 218 17.17 -1.81 -10.47
CA GLN A 218 17.43 -2.64 -9.27
C GLN A 218 16.19 -2.81 -8.36
N LYS A 219 15.00 -2.47 -8.83
CA LYS A 219 13.77 -2.48 -8.03
C LYS A 219 13.48 -3.82 -7.34
N CYS A 220 13.80 -4.95 -7.96
CA CYS A 220 13.58 -6.28 -7.36
C CYS A 220 14.43 -6.50 -6.10
N GLU A 221 15.65 -6.00 -6.10
CA GLU A 221 16.55 -6.03 -4.93
C GLU A 221 15.99 -5.12 -3.82
N ILE A 222 15.46 -3.96 -4.20
CA ILE A 222 14.84 -3.02 -3.26
C ILE A 222 13.58 -3.63 -2.65
N TYR A 223 12.74 -4.34 -3.43
CA TYR A 223 11.60 -5.07 -2.90
C TYR A 223 12.04 -6.10 -1.84
N ALA A 224 13.07 -6.89 -2.14
CA ALA A 224 13.62 -7.85 -1.19
C ALA A 224 14.16 -7.14 0.07
N ARG A 225 14.89 -6.03 -0.09
CA ARG A 225 15.43 -5.22 1.01
C ARG A 225 14.33 -4.68 1.93
N ILE A 226 13.25 -4.11 1.36
CA ILE A 226 12.09 -3.63 2.11
C ILE A 226 11.52 -4.72 3.02
N PHE A 227 11.18 -5.87 2.46
CA PHE A 227 10.52 -6.92 3.24
C PHE A 227 11.46 -7.67 4.17
N THR A 228 12.75 -7.76 3.84
CA THR A 228 13.78 -8.29 4.77
C THR A 228 13.94 -7.36 5.97
N HIS A 229 14.00 -6.05 5.77
CA HIS A 229 14.04 -5.07 6.85
C HIS A 229 12.81 -5.18 7.76
N LEU A 230 11.62 -5.36 7.20
CA LEU A 230 10.39 -5.62 7.94
C LEU A 230 10.39 -7.00 8.66
N GLY A 231 11.44 -7.80 8.51
CA GLY A 231 11.60 -9.09 9.18
C GLY A 231 10.94 -10.27 8.48
N PHE A 232 10.54 -10.11 7.22
CA PHE A 232 10.09 -11.23 6.41
C PHE A 232 11.27 -12.04 5.87
N SER A 233 11.13 -13.36 5.85
CA SER A 233 12.11 -14.30 5.32
C SER A 233 11.42 -15.49 4.65
N GLY A 234 12.17 -16.31 3.94
CA GLY A 234 11.68 -17.53 3.30
C GLY A 234 10.41 -17.30 2.50
N ARG A 235 9.35 -18.09 2.78
CA ARG A 235 8.08 -17.98 2.05
C ARG A 235 7.36 -16.63 2.22
N GLY A 236 7.55 -15.94 3.34
CA GLY A 236 6.96 -14.63 3.58
C GLY A 236 7.57 -13.57 2.67
N LEU A 237 8.90 -13.59 2.55
CA LEU A 237 9.64 -12.74 1.64
C LEU A 237 9.27 -13.04 0.17
N ALA A 238 9.25 -14.34 -0.21
CA ALA A 238 8.87 -14.74 -1.56
C ALA A 238 7.44 -14.29 -1.92
N LEU A 239 6.48 -14.43 -1.01
CA LEU A 239 5.12 -13.93 -1.24
C LEU A 239 5.10 -12.42 -1.41
N ALA A 240 5.84 -11.68 -0.59
CA ALA A 240 5.88 -10.22 -0.64
C ALA A 240 6.48 -9.69 -1.95
N THR A 241 7.61 -10.25 -2.38
CA THR A 241 8.27 -9.86 -3.64
C THR A 241 7.44 -10.21 -4.87
N ASP A 242 6.76 -11.36 -4.87
CA ASP A 242 5.84 -11.72 -5.95
C ASP A 242 4.65 -10.76 -6.03
N LEU A 243 4.10 -10.35 -4.88
CA LEU A 243 3.02 -9.36 -4.85
C LEU A 243 3.47 -8.03 -5.42
N MET A 244 4.69 -7.58 -5.11
CA MET A 244 5.26 -6.36 -5.70
C MET A 244 5.33 -6.47 -7.22
N THR A 245 5.87 -7.55 -7.75
CA THR A 245 5.98 -7.78 -9.20
C THR A 245 4.62 -7.88 -9.89
N LEU A 246 3.67 -8.56 -9.25
CA LEU A 246 2.30 -8.70 -9.76
C LEU A 246 1.62 -7.35 -9.94
N PHE A 247 1.61 -6.52 -8.88
CA PHE A 247 0.94 -5.23 -8.93
C PHE A 247 1.65 -4.22 -9.82
N GLU A 248 2.96 -4.36 -10.02
CA GLU A 248 3.68 -3.55 -11.01
C GLU A 248 3.20 -3.86 -12.44
N ALA A 249 3.12 -5.14 -12.80
CA ALA A 249 2.64 -5.56 -14.12
C ALA A 249 1.21 -5.09 -14.39
N GLU A 250 0.32 -5.17 -13.39
CA GLU A 250 -1.06 -4.68 -13.50
C GLU A 250 -1.15 -3.16 -13.64
N SER A 251 -0.33 -2.43 -12.90
CA SER A 251 -0.24 -0.97 -12.99
C SER A 251 0.15 -0.52 -14.39
N ARG A 252 1.12 -1.21 -15.00
CA ARG A 252 1.57 -0.91 -16.38
C ARG A 252 0.55 -1.29 -17.42
N SER A 253 -0.16 -2.41 -17.27
CA SER A 253 -1.20 -2.84 -18.22
C SER A 253 -2.41 -1.92 -18.21
N GLY A 254 -2.85 -1.47 -17.03
CA GLY A 254 -3.95 -0.52 -16.87
C GLY A 254 -3.66 0.87 -17.45
N ALA A 255 -2.41 1.30 -17.46
CA ALA A 255 -1.99 2.56 -18.08
C ALA A 255 -2.00 2.50 -19.61
N ARG A 256 -1.86 1.30 -20.20
CA ARG A 256 -1.82 1.09 -21.67
C ARG A 256 -3.18 0.87 -22.32
N THR A 257 -4.14 0.35 -21.59
CA THR A 257 -5.50 0.10 -22.08
C THR A 257 -6.42 1.26 -21.71
N GLY A 258 -6.42 2.30 -22.52
CA GLY A 258 -7.38 3.41 -22.45
C GLY A 258 -8.84 3.03 -22.77
N ALA A 259 -9.20 1.75 -22.66
CA ALA A 259 -10.55 1.25 -22.83
C ALA A 259 -11.40 1.62 -21.60
N ALA A 260 -12.35 2.51 -21.79
CA ALA A 260 -13.39 2.83 -20.83
C ALA A 260 -14.14 1.53 -20.47
N GLY A 261 -13.91 0.99 -19.26
CA GLY A 261 -14.73 -0.12 -18.77
C GLY A 261 -14.11 -1.03 -17.71
N THR A 262 -12.80 -1.19 -17.65
CA THR A 262 -12.14 -2.13 -16.71
C THR A 262 -10.84 -1.57 -16.14
N LYS A 263 -10.84 -0.33 -15.68
CA LYS A 263 -9.67 0.22 -14.96
C LYS A 263 -9.56 -0.50 -13.62
N SER A 264 -8.49 -1.28 -13.42
CA SER A 264 -8.14 -1.71 -12.06
C SER A 264 -8.02 -0.45 -11.20
N HIS A 265 -8.49 -0.47 -9.97
CA HIS A 265 -8.44 0.68 -9.07
C HIS A 265 -7.01 1.27 -8.96
N ILE A 266 -5.98 0.44 -9.12
CA ILE A 266 -4.56 0.83 -9.12
C ILE A 266 -4.19 1.57 -10.41
N GLY A 267 -4.59 1.07 -11.58
CA GLY A 267 -4.24 1.68 -12.88
C GLY A 267 -4.84 3.07 -13.10
N SER A 268 -5.99 3.37 -12.48
CA SER A 268 -6.64 4.69 -12.59
C SER A 268 -5.86 5.82 -11.88
N HIS A 269 -4.99 5.49 -10.92
CA HIS A 269 -4.20 6.46 -10.17
C HIS A 269 -2.83 6.78 -10.79
N ILE A 270 -2.42 6.08 -11.84
CA ILE A 270 -1.12 6.30 -12.49
C ILE A 270 -1.33 7.09 -13.78
N ARG A 271 -0.85 8.35 -13.80
CA ARG A 271 -0.83 9.17 -15.02
C ARG A 271 0.32 8.78 -15.94
N SER A 272 1.55 8.91 -15.48
CA SER A 272 2.76 8.57 -16.24
C SER A 272 3.68 7.57 -15.51
N GLY A 273 3.69 7.58 -14.18
CA GLY A 273 4.60 6.77 -13.35
C GLY A 273 6.09 7.13 -13.51
N ARG A 274 6.39 8.20 -14.23
CA ARG A 274 7.75 8.68 -14.54
C ARG A 274 8.28 9.56 -13.41
N SER A 275 9.57 9.47 -13.09
CA SER A 275 10.29 10.44 -12.27
C SER A 275 10.76 11.62 -13.13
N GLY A 276 10.98 12.78 -12.52
CA GLY A 276 11.49 13.97 -13.20
C GLY A 276 10.46 14.71 -14.03
N GLN A 277 9.15 14.46 -13.86
CA GLN A 277 8.08 15.15 -14.58
C GLN A 277 8.04 16.66 -14.30
N TRP A 278 8.54 17.06 -13.13
CA TRP A 278 8.58 18.44 -12.72
C TRP A 278 9.41 19.31 -13.68
N GLN A 279 10.42 18.75 -14.34
CA GLN A 279 11.26 19.46 -15.32
C GLN A 279 10.48 19.92 -16.56
N ASP A 280 9.45 19.16 -16.94
CA ASP A 280 8.60 19.45 -18.09
C ASP A 280 7.39 20.36 -17.72
N GLU A 281 7.08 20.48 -16.42
CA GLU A 281 5.80 21.06 -15.97
C GLU A 281 5.95 22.35 -15.16
N LEU A 282 7.07 22.49 -14.40
CA LEU A 282 7.33 23.65 -13.56
C LEU A 282 8.13 24.71 -14.31
N GLU A 283 7.72 25.96 -14.14
CA GLU A 283 8.44 27.12 -14.62
C GLU A 283 9.49 27.58 -13.62
N PRO A 284 10.49 28.41 -14.00
CA PRO A 284 11.57 28.83 -13.10
C PRO A 284 11.12 29.46 -11.78
N ASP A 285 10.02 30.21 -11.80
CA ASP A 285 9.46 30.85 -10.59
C ASP A 285 8.77 29.84 -9.65
N HIS A 286 8.14 28.79 -10.18
CA HIS A 286 7.67 27.67 -9.36
C HIS A 286 8.84 26.99 -8.65
N ILE A 287 9.94 26.74 -9.38
CA ILE A 287 11.14 26.10 -8.84
C ILE A 287 11.76 26.98 -7.75
N ALA A 288 11.91 28.28 -8.00
CA ALA A 288 12.42 29.23 -7.03
C ALA A 288 11.57 29.27 -5.73
N TYR A 289 10.24 29.24 -5.89
CA TYR A 289 9.34 29.23 -4.73
C TYR A 289 9.41 27.90 -3.95
N ILE A 290 9.51 26.77 -4.65
CA ILE A 290 9.73 25.46 -4.01
C ILE A 290 11.06 25.43 -3.26
N GLU A 291 12.15 25.95 -3.83
CA GLU A 291 13.43 26.04 -3.16
C GLU A 291 13.38 26.94 -1.91
N GLN A 292 12.67 28.04 -1.98
CA GLN A 292 12.45 28.92 -0.82
C GLN A 292 11.72 28.19 0.31
N GLU A 293 10.64 27.49 0.01
CA GLU A 293 9.75 26.89 1.01
C GLU A 293 10.18 25.48 1.46
N LEU A 294 10.80 24.71 0.58
CA LEU A 294 11.12 23.28 0.77
C LEU A 294 12.60 22.95 0.57
N GLY A 295 13.48 23.92 0.34
CA GLY A 295 14.90 23.67 0.13
C GLY A 295 15.55 22.80 1.22
N PRO A 296 15.29 23.02 2.53
CA PRO A 296 15.77 22.11 3.58
C PRO A 296 15.26 20.67 3.41
N VAL A 297 14.00 20.47 2.99
CA VAL A 297 13.40 19.15 2.74
C VAL A 297 14.05 18.49 1.53
N LEU A 298 14.22 19.24 0.42
CA LEU A 298 14.89 18.72 -0.78
C LEU A 298 16.29 18.20 -0.44
N ARG A 299 17.12 19.01 0.18
CA ARG A 299 18.49 18.62 0.58
C ARG A 299 18.49 17.43 1.54
N LYS A 300 17.57 17.37 2.51
CA LYS A 300 17.46 16.30 3.49
C LYS A 300 17.22 14.94 2.84
N PHE A 301 16.39 14.89 1.81
CA PHE A 301 16.04 13.65 1.10
C PHE A 301 16.87 13.41 -0.18
N GLY A 302 17.86 14.29 -0.47
CA GLY A 302 18.82 14.11 -1.58
C GLY A 302 18.26 14.52 -2.95
N TYR A 303 17.40 15.53 -2.98
CA TYR A 303 16.81 16.09 -4.23
C TYR A 303 17.35 17.45 -4.62
#